data_fccb9bda2926379843726c31e6934938
#
_entry.id   fccb9bda2926379843726c31e6934938
#
_cell.length_a   1.000
_cell.length_b   1.000
_cell.length_c   1.000
_cell.angle_alpha   90.00
_cell.angle_beta   90.00
_cell.angle_gamma   90.00
#
_symmetry.space_group_name_H-M   'P 1'
#
loop_
_entity.id
_entity.type
_entity.pdbx_description
1 polymer ?
#
loop_
_entity_poly.entity_id
_entity_poly.type
_entity_poly.pdbx_seq_one_letter_code
_entity_poly.pdbx_strand_id
1 'polypeptide(L)'
;VTVNSPHTHQIIQRQPNNMAQVPISGHIDYDYDLVKARMIEIDSNGTNISTPSEWYTIHSTFKPGGSFFKNVDVNAGWYNMELEISNQGVLIETITVDSFGVGEVFIIAGQSNSANSGNVTLTPSDARVSTWGSEGWRFATDPLPIATGNGGSPWPALGDNLAQRYGVPIGMISVGWGGTKVEQWLPDDTSSNPLFPRIQMALDEVGYLGARAILWHQGESDLASGTTTEDYASMLNEVIMGSRIYANWDIP
;
A
#
# COMPACT_ATOMS: atom_id res chain seq x y z
N VAL A 1 -11.78 13.13 -17.02
CA VAL A 1 -10.53 12.36 -16.85
C VAL A 1 -10.55 11.59 -15.56
N THR A 2 -10.06 10.35 -15.57
CA THR A 2 -9.86 9.53 -14.37
C THR A 2 -8.39 9.20 -14.24
N VAL A 3 -7.79 9.45 -13.06
CA VAL A 3 -6.44 8.99 -12.71
C VAL A 3 -6.57 7.69 -11.92
N ASN A 4 -5.95 6.62 -12.42
CA ASN A 4 -6.00 5.29 -11.81
C ASN A 4 -4.78 4.98 -10.93
N SER A 5 -3.68 5.72 -11.11
CA SER A 5 -2.47 5.65 -10.29
C SER A 5 -1.59 6.87 -10.56
N PRO A 6 -0.89 7.40 -9.52
CA PRO A 6 -1.08 7.08 -8.11
C PRO A 6 -2.43 7.58 -7.58
N HIS A 7 -2.89 7.01 -6.44
CA HIS A 7 -4.04 7.52 -5.69
C HIS A 7 -3.59 8.38 -4.52
N THR A 8 -4.47 9.26 -4.05
CA THR A 8 -4.29 9.97 -2.78
C THR A 8 -4.05 8.97 -1.65
N HIS A 9 -3.06 9.26 -0.80
CA HIS A 9 -2.58 8.40 0.29
C HIS A 9 -1.95 7.06 -0.12
N GLN A 10 -1.84 6.73 -1.41
CA GLN A 10 -1.16 5.52 -1.84
C GLN A 10 0.32 5.56 -1.47
N ILE A 11 0.82 4.48 -0.87
CA ILE A 11 2.25 4.28 -0.65
C ILE A 11 2.76 3.21 -1.59
N ILE A 12 3.81 3.55 -2.33
CA ILE A 12 4.48 2.67 -3.29
C ILE A 12 5.82 2.23 -2.67
N GLN A 13 6.06 0.92 -2.65
CA GLN A 13 7.27 0.35 -2.05
C GLN A 13 8.53 0.85 -2.76
N ARG A 14 9.44 1.48 -2.00
CA ARG A 14 10.76 1.85 -2.52
C ARG A 14 11.67 0.63 -2.64
N GLN A 15 12.56 0.68 -3.62
CA GLN A 15 13.61 -0.30 -3.83
C GLN A 15 14.87 0.05 -3.02
N PRO A 16 15.89 -0.84 -2.94
CA PRO A 16 17.13 -0.58 -2.20
C PRO A 16 17.90 0.67 -2.64
N ASN A 17 17.70 1.15 -3.85
CA ASN A 17 18.27 2.40 -4.37
C ASN A 17 17.51 3.66 -3.90
N ASN A 18 16.57 3.53 -2.97
CA ASN A 18 15.73 4.59 -2.44
C ASN A 18 14.79 5.25 -3.47
N MET A 19 14.41 4.53 -4.52
CA MET A 19 13.48 4.97 -5.56
C MET A 19 12.38 3.93 -5.76
N ALA A 20 11.29 4.33 -6.44
CA ALA A 20 10.31 3.40 -6.98
C ALA A 20 9.93 3.78 -8.41
N GLN A 21 9.50 2.79 -9.19
CA GLN A 21 8.83 3.02 -10.46
C GLN A 21 7.35 3.29 -10.19
N VAL A 22 6.98 4.58 -10.15
CA VAL A 22 5.60 5.02 -9.92
C VAL A 22 4.80 4.85 -11.21
N PRO A 23 3.76 4.00 -11.22
CA PRO A 23 2.88 3.91 -12.38
C PRO A 23 1.99 5.16 -12.44
N ILE A 24 2.06 5.88 -13.55
CA ILE A 24 1.16 7.00 -13.84
C ILE A 24 0.20 6.53 -14.91
N SER A 25 -1.07 6.40 -14.55
CA SER A 25 -2.09 5.84 -15.44
C SER A 25 -3.46 6.48 -15.23
N GLY A 26 -4.26 6.42 -16.30
CA GLY A 26 -5.61 6.95 -16.25
C GLY A 26 -6.33 6.79 -17.59
N HIS A 27 -7.50 7.41 -17.68
CA HIS A 27 -8.34 7.45 -18.88
C HIS A 27 -8.84 8.88 -19.15
N ILE A 28 -8.82 9.26 -20.42
CA ILE A 28 -9.27 10.56 -20.93
C ILE A 28 -10.39 10.33 -21.92
N ASP A 29 -11.50 11.04 -21.78
CA ASP A 29 -12.74 10.85 -22.57
C ASP A 29 -12.84 11.77 -23.79
N TYR A 30 -11.80 12.52 -24.10
CA TYR A 30 -11.73 13.48 -25.22
C TYR A 30 -10.40 13.40 -25.96
N ASP A 31 -10.30 14.07 -27.11
CA ASP A 31 -9.10 14.08 -27.95
C ASP A 31 -7.92 14.73 -27.23
N TYR A 32 -6.76 14.06 -27.26
CA TYR A 32 -5.51 14.57 -26.71
C TYR A 32 -4.30 14.05 -27.51
N ASP A 33 -3.17 14.73 -27.43
CA ASP A 33 -1.91 14.31 -28.04
C ASP A 33 -0.72 14.34 -27.06
N LEU A 34 -0.88 14.96 -25.90
CA LEU A 34 0.18 15.07 -24.91
C LEU A 34 -0.37 14.95 -23.49
N VAL A 35 0.25 14.08 -22.70
CA VAL A 35 0.08 13.99 -21.25
C VAL A 35 1.44 14.11 -20.60
N LYS A 36 1.58 15.07 -19.68
CA LYS A 36 2.79 15.27 -18.86
C LYS A 36 2.43 15.19 -17.38
N ALA A 37 3.36 14.72 -16.59
CA ALA A 37 3.26 14.75 -15.13
C ALA A 37 4.52 15.32 -14.50
N ARG A 38 4.41 15.95 -13.32
CA ARG A 38 5.54 16.32 -12.47
C ARG A 38 5.24 16.06 -11.01
N MET A 39 6.29 15.84 -10.23
CA MET A 39 6.21 15.61 -8.80
C MET A 39 6.58 16.87 -8.04
N ILE A 40 5.80 17.18 -7.02
CA ILE A 40 6.03 18.29 -6.09
C ILE A 40 6.19 17.66 -4.71
N GLU A 41 7.42 17.64 -4.20
CA GLU A 41 7.70 17.09 -2.89
C GLU A 41 7.15 17.99 -1.79
N ILE A 42 6.43 17.38 -0.84
CA ILE A 42 5.77 18.06 0.27
C ILE A 42 6.22 17.46 1.61
N ASP A 43 6.15 18.24 2.68
CA ASP A 43 6.31 17.74 4.05
C ASP A 43 5.04 17.06 4.57
N SER A 44 5.06 16.59 5.82
CA SER A 44 3.91 15.97 6.49
C SER A 44 2.74 16.93 6.73
N ASN A 45 2.91 18.23 6.53
CA ASN A 45 1.86 19.24 6.64
C ASN A 45 1.30 19.65 5.26
N GLY A 46 1.78 19.03 4.17
CA GLY A 46 1.40 19.35 2.81
C GLY A 46 2.09 20.59 2.22
N THR A 47 3.15 21.10 2.89
CA THR A 47 3.91 22.25 2.40
C THR A 47 4.96 21.81 1.39
N ASN A 48 5.06 22.51 0.26
CA ASN A 48 6.10 22.24 -0.74
C ASN A 48 7.50 22.49 -0.12
N ILE A 49 8.37 21.48 -0.16
CA ILE A 49 9.73 21.54 0.40
C ILE A 49 10.83 21.54 -0.65
N SER A 50 10.49 21.32 -1.90
CA SER A 50 11.42 21.36 -3.04
C SER A 50 10.81 22.09 -4.23
N THR A 51 11.64 22.44 -5.21
CA THR A 51 11.14 22.83 -6.53
C THR A 51 10.50 21.62 -7.19
N PRO A 52 9.38 21.81 -7.95
CA PRO A 52 8.80 20.73 -8.73
C PRO A 52 9.85 20.03 -9.61
N SER A 53 9.67 18.72 -9.82
CA SER A 53 10.51 17.99 -10.78
C SER A 53 10.36 18.56 -12.18
N GLU A 54 11.28 18.20 -13.08
CA GLU A 54 11.05 18.33 -14.51
C GLU A 54 9.78 17.56 -14.93
N TRP A 55 9.21 17.95 -16.07
CA TRP A 55 8.03 17.29 -16.61
C TRP A 55 8.39 15.93 -17.23
N TYR A 56 7.79 14.89 -16.76
CA TYR A 56 7.81 13.57 -17.38
C TYR A 56 6.76 13.54 -18.50
N THR A 57 7.16 13.20 -19.72
CA THR A 57 6.21 12.92 -20.82
C THR A 57 5.63 11.53 -20.60
N ILE A 58 4.33 11.44 -20.33
CA ILE A 58 3.60 10.19 -20.09
C ILE A 58 3.08 9.64 -21.43
N HIS A 59 2.56 10.50 -22.27
CA HIS A 59 2.04 10.19 -23.58
C HIS A 59 2.29 11.34 -24.55
N SER A 60 2.60 11.06 -25.84
CA SER A 60 2.97 12.10 -26.81
C SER A 60 2.52 11.81 -28.25
N THR A 61 1.36 11.14 -28.40
CA THR A 61 0.75 10.89 -29.72
C THR A 61 -0.73 11.17 -29.67
N PHE A 62 -1.33 11.56 -30.80
CA PHE A 62 -2.77 11.82 -30.86
C PHE A 62 -3.59 10.57 -30.51
N LYS A 63 -4.61 10.75 -29.66
CA LYS A 63 -5.67 9.78 -29.35
C LYS A 63 -7.03 10.46 -29.32
N PRO A 64 -8.07 9.83 -29.89
CA PRO A 64 -9.47 10.30 -29.77
C PRO A 64 -10.10 9.82 -28.45
N GLY A 65 -9.43 10.10 -27.33
CA GLY A 65 -9.72 9.51 -26.02
C GLY A 65 -8.98 8.20 -25.79
N GLY A 66 -9.04 7.68 -24.55
CA GLY A 66 -8.47 6.40 -24.16
C GLY A 66 -7.47 6.47 -23.00
N SER A 67 -6.87 5.33 -22.69
CA SER A 67 -5.99 5.19 -21.52
C SER A 67 -4.55 5.64 -21.83
N PHE A 68 -3.91 6.18 -20.81
CA PHE A 68 -2.47 6.44 -20.77
C PHE A 68 -1.81 5.65 -19.65
N PHE A 69 -0.52 5.31 -19.83
CA PHE A 69 0.27 4.61 -18.83
C PHE A 69 1.76 4.85 -19.07
N LYS A 70 2.49 5.11 -17.98
CA LYS A 70 3.95 5.10 -17.97
C LYS A 70 4.46 4.91 -16.53
N ASN A 71 5.52 4.12 -16.34
CA ASN A 71 6.28 4.10 -15.12
C ASN A 71 7.31 5.23 -15.11
N VAL A 72 7.43 5.92 -13.99
CA VAL A 72 8.37 7.03 -13.76
C VAL A 72 9.18 6.74 -12.51
N ASP A 73 10.50 6.88 -12.59
CA ASP A 73 11.38 6.73 -11.44
C ASP A 73 11.25 7.95 -10.52
N VAL A 74 10.84 7.70 -9.26
CA VAL A 74 10.63 8.73 -8.24
C VAL A 74 11.41 8.35 -6.98
N ASN A 75 12.12 9.31 -6.39
CA ASN A 75 12.82 9.12 -5.11
C ASN A 75 11.83 8.85 -3.97
N ALA A 76 12.32 8.22 -2.89
CA ALA A 76 11.53 8.12 -1.67
C ALA A 76 11.17 9.51 -1.14
N GLY A 77 9.89 9.71 -0.80
CA GLY A 77 9.35 10.99 -0.37
C GLY A 77 7.83 11.02 -0.38
N TRP A 78 7.27 12.17 -0.05
CA TRP A 78 5.84 12.45 -0.02
C TRP A 78 5.52 13.52 -1.05
N TYR A 79 4.52 13.33 -1.91
CA TYR A 79 4.36 14.11 -3.12
C TYR A 79 2.91 14.49 -3.42
N ASN A 80 2.73 15.67 -4.00
CA ASN A 80 1.63 15.93 -4.92
C ASN A 80 2.10 15.66 -6.36
N MET A 81 1.22 15.17 -7.21
CA MET A 81 1.47 15.04 -8.65
C MET A 81 0.56 16.00 -9.42
N GLU A 82 1.14 16.82 -10.27
CA GLU A 82 0.39 17.57 -11.29
C GLU A 82 0.45 16.83 -12.62
N LEU A 83 -0.71 16.72 -13.27
CA LEU A 83 -0.87 16.13 -14.60
C LEU A 83 -1.43 17.19 -15.55
N GLU A 84 -0.75 17.46 -16.65
CA GLU A 84 -1.21 18.34 -17.73
C GLU A 84 -1.61 17.53 -18.97
N ILE A 85 -2.79 17.82 -19.50
CA ILE A 85 -3.33 17.23 -20.73
C ILE A 85 -3.46 18.30 -21.79
N SER A 86 -2.89 18.06 -22.96
CA SER A 86 -2.93 19.02 -24.08
C SER A 86 -3.35 18.35 -25.39
N ASN A 87 -3.86 19.15 -26.31
CA ASN A 87 -4.12 18.76 -27.69
C ASN A 87 -3.70 19.89 -28.64
N GLN A 88 -2.90 19.57 -29.68
CA GLN A 88 -2.38 20.51 -30.67
C GLN A 88 -1.67 21.73 -30.03
N GLY A 89 -0.92 21.49 -28.95
CA GLY A 89 -0.18 22.52 -28.21
C GLY A 89 -1.04 23.39 -27.28
N VAL A 90 -2.35 23.12 -27.17
CA VAL A 90 -3.25 23.84 -26.24
C VAL A 90 -3.45 23.01 -25.00
N LEU A 91 -3.18 23.59 -23.82
CA LEU A 91 -3.48 22.98 -22.52
C LEU A 91 -5.01 22.90 -22.36
N ILE A 92 -5.54 21.69 -22.14
CA ILE A 92 -6.97 21.43 -21.97
C ILE A 92 -7.32 21.37 -20.48
N GLU A 93 -6.53 20.61 -19.71
CA GLU A 93 -6.84 20.33 -18.29
C GLU A 93 -5.56 20.13 -17.48
N THR A 94 -5.63 20.54 -16.21
CA THR A 94 -4.63 20.23 -15.18
C THR A 94 -5.31 19.50 -14.05
N ILE A 95 -4.76 18.36 -13.63
CA ILE A 95 -5.27 17.54 -12.53
C ILE A 95 -4.18 17.43 -11.47
N THR A 96 -4.56 17.51 -10.21
CA THR A 96 -3.67 17.24 -9.08
C THR A 96 -4.10 15.95 -8.38
N VAL A 97 -3.12 15.08 -8.10
CA VAL A 97 -3.26 13.98 -7.15
C VAL A 97 -2.48 14.38 -5.91
N ASP A 98 -3.21 14.55 -4.82
CA ASP A 98 -2.63 15.00 -3.57
C ASP A 98 -2.09 13.84 -2.74
N SER A 99 -0.97 14.07 -2.07
CA SER A 99 -0.50 13.29 -0.93
C SER A 99 -0.32 11.79 -1.22
N PHE A 100 0.50 11.41 -2.18
CA PHE A 100 0.96 10.03 -2.33
C PHE A 100 2.43 9.88 -1.95
N GLY A 101 2.90 8.65 -1.69
CA GLY A 101 4.26 8.42 -1.22
C GLY A 101 5.03 7.31 -1.92
N VAL A 102 6.35 7.50 -1.95
CA VAL A 102 7.32 6.44 -2.20
C VAL A 102 8.04 6.15 -0.88
N GLY A 103 7.82 4.95 -0.31
CA GLY A 103 8.27 4.63 1.04
C GLY A 103 8.29 3.14 1.34
N GLU A 104 7.86 2.76 2.54
CA GLU A 104 7.80 1.36 2.96
C GLU A 104 6.36 0.88 3.07
N VAL A 105 6.05 -0.27 2.48
CA VAL A 105 4.74 -0.91 2.60
C VAL A 105 4.87 -2.20 3.39
N PHE A 106 4.01 -2.38 4.39
CA PHE A 106 3.93 -3.59 5.21
C PHE A 106 2.54 -4.22 5.10
N ILE A 107 2.51 -5.54 4.91
CA ILE A 107 1.31 -6.34 5.06
C ILE A 107 1.30 -6.88 6.48
N ILE A 108 0.14 -6.83 7.15
CA ILE A 108 -0.01 -7.23 8.54
C ILE A 108 -1.01 -8.37 8.60
N ALA A 109 -0.60 -9.53 9.09
CA ALA A 109 -1.43 -10.72 9.19
C ALA A 109 -1.33 -11.37 10.57
N GLY A 110 -2.26 -12.28 10.88
CA GLY A 110 -2.32 -12.97 12.16
C GLY A 110 -3.68 -12.82 12.84
N GLN A 111 -3.70 -12.92 14.18
CA GLN A 111 -4.97 -12.91 14.92
C GLN A 111 -5.28 -11.56 15.59
N SER A 112 -5.98 -11.57 16.72
CA SER A 112 -6.55 -10.38 17.38
C SER A 112 -5.54 -9.24 17.62
N ASN A 113 -4.30 -9.55 18.00
CA ASN A 113 -3.26 -8.55 18.24
C ASN A 113 -2.67 -7.95 16.93
N SER A 114 -2.91 -8.58 15.78
CA SER A 114 -2.63 -8.00 14.46
C SER A 114 -3.83 -7.24 13.87
N ALA A 115 -4.99 -7.35 14.51
CA ALA A 115 -6.25 -6.76 14.09
C ALA A 115 -6.68 -5.58 14.99
N ASN A 116 -7.94 -5.15 14.89
CA ASN A 116 -8.47 -4.00 15.63
C ASN A 116 -9.12 -4.47 16.97
N SER A 117 -8.34 -5.14 17.83
CA SER A 117 -8.86 -5.69 19.08
C SER A 117 -8.41 -4.93 20.34
N GLY A 118 -7.64 -3.86 20.19
CA GLY A 118 -7.21 -3.00 21.29
C GLY A 118 -8.32 -2.13 21.83
N ASN A 119 -8.21 -1.74 23.12
CA ASN A 119 -9.21 -0.90 23.77
C ASN A 119 -9.10 0.59 23.42
N VAL A 120 -7.96 1.02 22.86
CA VAL A 120 -7.69 2.43 22.54
C VAL A 120 -7.42 2.53 21.04
N THR A 121 -8.27 3.28 20.34
CA THR A 121 -8.05 3.63 18.94
C THR A 121 -6.97 4.70 18.81
N LEU A 122 -6.08 4.54 17.85
CA LEU A 122 -4.99 5.46 17.57
C LEU A 122 -5.18 6.12 16.20
N THR A 123 -4.67 7.34 16.09
CA THR A 123 -4.51 8.07 14.84
C THR A 123 -3.04 8.44 14.73
N PRO A 124 -2.37 8.19 13.60
CA PRO A 124 -0.98 8.60 13.44
C PRO A 124 -0.82 10.11 13.62
N SER A 125 0.30 10.53 14.16
CA SER A 125 0.70 11.95 14.22
C SER A 125 1.34 12.44 12.92
N ASP A 126 1.89 11.52 12.12
CA ASP A 126 2.52 11.80 10.83
C ASP A 126 1.53 11.51 9.70
N ALA A 127 1.19 12.54 8.90
CA ALA A 127 0.25 12.43 7.79
C ALA A 127 0.71 11.46 6.68
N ARG A 128 1.98 11.06 6.69
CA ARG A 128 2.57 10.12 5.73
C ARG A 128 2.36 8.65 6.10
N VAL A 129 1.58 8.36 7.16
CA VAL A 129 1.22 6.99 7.55
C VAL A 129 -0.16 6.66 7.00
N SER A 130 -0.20 5.73 6.06
CA SER A 130 -1.39 5.37 5.29
C SER A 130 -1.76 3.90 5.46
N THR A 131 -3.02 3.58 5.22
CA THR A 131 -3.55 2.21 5.17
C THR A 131 -4.42 2.02 3.94
N TRP A 132 -4.52 0.78 3.47
CA TRP A 132 -5.40 0.42 2.36
C TRP A 132 -6.63 -0.36 2.84
N GLY A 133 -7.74 -0.16 2.13
CA GLY A 133 -8.99 -0.89 2.30
C GLY A 133 -9.79 -0.94 1.01
N SER A 134 -10.99 -1.55 1.05
CA SER A 134 -11.86 -1.71 -0.13
C SER A 134 -12.25 -0.39 -0.82
N GLU A 135 -12.16 0.73 -0.12
CA GLU A 135 -12.41 2.07 -0.66
C GLU A 135 -11.14 2.78 -1.14
N GLY A 136 -10.01 2.08 -1.14
CA GLY A 136 -8.69 2.59 -1.53
C GLY A 136 -7.79 2.95 -0.34
N TRP A 137 -6.74 3.72 -0.63
CA TRP A 137 -5.78 4.20 0.34
C TRP A 137 -6.32 5.39 1.13
N ARG A 138 -6.01 5.42 2.42
CA ARG A 138 -6.40 6.51 3.33
C ARG A 138 -5.40 6.67 4.48
N PHE A 139 -5.54 7.74 5.25
CA PHE A 139 -4.81 7.95 6.50
C PHE A 139 -5.06 6.78 7.49
N ALA A 140 -4.02 6.27 8.15
CA ALA A 140 -4.06 5.03 8.93
C ALA A 140 -4.68 5.18 10.32
N THR A 141 -5.86 5.78 10.41
CA THR A 141 -6.63 5.86 11.67
C THR A 141 -7.32 4.53 11.97
N ASP A 142 -7.25 4.07 13.22
CA ASP A 142 -8.01 2.92 13.71
C ASP A 142 -9.53 3.15 13.67
N PRO A 143 -10.34 2.11 13.47
CA PRO A 143 -9.94 0.74 13.11
C PRO A 143 -9.42 0.67 11.66
N LEU A 144 -8.36 -0.12 11.43
CA LEU A 144 -7.83 -0.33 10.08
C LEU A 144 -8.83 -1.13 9.22
N PRO A 145 -9.00 -0.79 7.91
CA PRO A 145 -10.24 -1.11 7.18
C PRO A 145 -10.53 -2.60 6.96
N ILE A 146 -9.49 -3.41 6.76
CA ILE A 146 -9.66 -4.82 6.36
C ILE A 146 -9.63 -5.77 7.56
N ALA A 147 -8.85 -5.46 8.58
CA ALA A 147 -8.71 -6.29 9.76
C ALA A 147 -10.02 -6.37 10.57
N THR A 148 -10.24 -7.51 11.24
CA THR A 148 -11.42 -7.68 12.09
C THR A 148 -11.34 -6.86 13.38
N GLY A 149 -12.51 -6.61 13.98
CA GLY A 149 -12.63 -5.80 15.19
C GLY A 149 -12.91 -4.33 14.90
N ASN A 150 -13.35 -3.61 15.95
CA ASN A 150 -13.76 -2.21 15.87
C ASN A 150 -13.01 -1.32 16.88
N GLY A 151 -11.94 -1.85 17.47
CA GLY A 151 -11.10 -1.13 18.44
C GLY A 151 -9.80 -0.62 17.82
N GLY A 152 -8.79 -0.45 18.65
CA GLY A 152 -7.48 0.03 18.24
C GLY A 152 -6.49 -1.06 17.86
N SER A 153 -5.37 -0.63 17.34
CA SER A 153 -4.24 -1.47 16.98
C SER A 153 -2.90 -0.77 17.31
N PRO A 154 -1.77 -1.48 17.35
CA PRO A 154 -0.46 -0.85 17.52
C PRO A 154 0.08 -0.20 16.25
N TRP A 155 -0.59 -0.40 15.11
CA TRP A 155 -0.04 -0.11 13.78
C TRP A 155 0.09 1.38 13.48
N PRO A 156 -0.87 2.27 13.85
CA PRO A 156 -0.68 3.70 13.67
C PRO A 156 0.56 4.23 14.38
N ALA A 157 0.79 3.82 15.63
CA ALA A 157 1.98 4.21 16.40
C ALA A 157 3.28 3.60 15.84
N LEU A 158 3.24 2.36 15.34
CA LEU A 158 4.38 1.77 14.64
C LEU A 158 4.68 2.56 13.37
N GLY A 159 3.65 2.97 12.62
CA GLY A 159 3.79 3.80 11.43
C GLY A 159 4.51 5.11 11.71
N ASP A 160 4.11 5.84 12.73
CA ASP A 160 4.78 7.06 13.18
C ASP A 160 6.27 6.83 13.48
N ASN A 161 6.56 5.78 14.27
CA ASN A 161 7.95 5.45 14.62
C ASN A 161 8.79 5.09 13.39
N LEU A 162 8.24 4.35 12.44
CA LEU A 162 8.94 3.96 11.21
C LEU A 162 9.13 5.18 10.29
N ALA A 163 8.09 6.03 10.14
CA ALA A 163 8.17 7.25 9.35
C ALA A 163 9.24 8.19 9.88
N GLN A 164 9.31 8.37 11.21
CA GLN A 164 10.34 9.15 11.86
C GLN A 164 11.74 8.54 11.68
N ARG A 165 11.87 7.21 11.87
CA ARG A 165 13.16 6.51 11.82
C ARG A 165 13.77 6.49 10.42
N TYR A 166 12.96 6.26 9.41
CA TYR A 166 13.43 6.10 8.03
C TYR A 166 13.30 7.37 7.18
N GLY A 167 12.57 8.37 7.67
CA GLY A 167 12.34 9.61 6.96
C GLY A 167 11.47 9.47 5.71
N VAL A 168 10.66 8.38 5.59
CA VAL A 168 9.84 8.08 4.41
C VAL A 168 8.40 7.77 4.80
N PRO A 169 7.44 7.88 3.86
CA PRO A 169 6.06 7.45 4.04
C PRO A 169 5.93 5.96 4.38
N ILE A 170 4.90 5.60 5.14
CA ILE A 170 4.63 4.22 5.57
C ILE A 170 3.22 3.81 5.18
N GLY A 171 3.11 2.72 4.41
CA GLY A 171 1.86 2.06 4.05
C GLY A 171 1.65 0.80 4.87
N MET A 172 0.42 0.58 5.35
CA MET A 172 0.06 -0.59 6.15
C MET A 172 -1.23 -1.22 5.64
N ILE A 173 -1.17 -2.49 5.25
CA ILE A 173 -2.33 -3.27 4.82
C ILE A 173 -2.58 -4.35 5.87
N SER A 174 -3.52 -4.09 6.79
CA SER A 174 -3.82 -5.04 7.87
C SER A 174 -4.95 -5.98 7.47
N VAL A 175 -4.65 -7.27 7.40
CA VAL A 175 -5.59 -8.34 7.04
C VAL A 175 -5.88 -9.30 8.20
N GLY A 176 -5.45 -8.97 9.42
CA GLY A 176 -5.59 -9.78 10.62
C GLY A 176 -7.05 -10.22 10.92
N TRP A 177 -7.20 -11.43 11.49
CA TRP A 177 -8.50 -12.00 11.84
C TRP A 177 -8.49 -12.58 13.26
N GLY A 178 -9.29 -12.01 14.16
CA GLY A 178 -9.32 -12.39 15.56
C GLY A 178 -9.74 -13.84 15.82
N GLY A 179 -9.09 -14.49 16.83
CA GLY A 179 -9.47 -15.84 17.28
C GLY A 179 -9.06 -16.98 16.37
N THR A 180 -8.08 -16.79 15.49
CA THR A 180 -7.69 -17.77 14.47
C THR A 180 -6.43 -18.53 14.84
N LYS A 181 -6.33 -19.78 14.37
CA LYS A 181 -5.12 -20.60 14.43
C LYS A 181 -4.34 -20.51 13.14
N VAL A 182 -3.05 -20.88 13.20
CA VAL A 182 -2.17 -20.88 12.02
C VAL A 182 -2.67 -21.78 10.89
N GLU A 183 -3.30 -22.92 11.21
CA GLU A 183 -3.89 -23.85 10.23
C GLU A 183 -4.88 -23.19 9.27
N GLN A 184 -5.63 -22.16 9.72
CA GLN A 184 -6.61 -21.44 8.90
C GLN A 184 -5.94 -20.47 7.89
N TRP A 185 -4.64 -20.24 8.03
CA TRP A 185 -3.85 -19.40 7.13
C TRP A 185 -3.03 -20.20 6.13
N LEU A 186 -3.17 -21.54 6.11
CA LEU A 186 -2.48 -22.37 5.12
C LEU A 186 -2.97 -22.09 3.70
N PRO A 187 -2.08 -22.12 2.69
CA PRO A 187 -2.46 -21.88 1.30
C PRO A 187 -3.50 -22.87 0.74
N ASP A 188 -3.52 -24.08 1.27
CA ASP A 188 -4.40 -25.17 0.87
C ASP A 188 -5.54 -25.44 1.87
N ASP A 189 -5.81 -24.53 2.82
CA ASP A 189 -6.93 -24.66 3.74
C ASP A 189 -8.25 -24.71 2.97
N THR A 190 -8.98 -25.83 3.14
CA THR A 190 -10.29 -26.10 2.52
C THR A 190 -11.45 -25.92 3.49
N SER A 191 -11.22 -25.34 4.66
CA SER A 191 -12.25 -25.04 5.64
C SER A 191 -13.30 -24.06 5.09
N SER A 192 -14.38 -23.87 5.82
CA SER A 192 -15.42 -22.91 5.41
C SER A 192 -14.99 -21.45 5.50
N ASN A 193 -13.82 -21.15 6.09
CA ASN A 193 -13.28 -19.79 6.24
C ASN A 193 -11.76 -19.77 6.14
N PRO A 194 -11.21 -20.05 4.94
CA PRO A 194 -9.79 -19.98 4.71
C PRO A 194 -9.29 -18.52 4.77
N LEU A 195 -8.14 -18.28 5.40
CA LEU A 195 -7.63 -16.94 5.63
C LEU A 195 -6.44 -16.56 4.75
N PHE A 196 -5.78 -17.53 4.11
CA PHE A 196 -4.71 -17.22 3.16
C PHE A 196 -5.14 -16.27 2.03
N PRO A 197 -6.38 -16.34 1.50
CA PRO A 197 -6.89 -15.36 0.52
C PRO A 197 -6.82 -13.89 0.97
N ARG A 198 -6.75 -13.63 2.27
CA ARG A 198 -6.57 -12.27 2.80
C ARG A 198 -5.16 -11.75 2.58
N ILE A 199 -4.15 -12.62 2.73
CA ILE A 199 -2.75 -12.31 2.38
C ILE A 199 -2.65 -12.10 0.86
N GLN A 200 -3.28 -12.97 0.08
CA GLN A 200 -3.31 -12.84 -1.40
C GLN A 200 -3.90 -11.50 -1.82
N MET A 201 -5.03 -11.09 -1.25
CA MET A 201 -5.65 -9.79 -1.53
C MET A 201 -4.70 -8.62 -1.25
N ALA A 202 -3.94 -8.65 -0.16
CA ALA A 202 -2.96 -7.61 0.15
C ALA A 202 -1.76 -7.65 -0.81
N LEU A 203 -1.33 -8.84 -1.22
CA LEU A 203 -0.28 -9.02 -2.23
C LEU A 203 -0.73 -8.56 -3.62
N ASP A 204 -2.00 -8.79 -3.98
CA ASP A 204 -2.58 -8.29 -5.23
C ASP A 204 -2.63 -6.76 -5.27
N GLU A 205 -2.96 -6.11 -4.15
CA GLU A 205 -2.97 -4.64 -4.07
C GLU A 205 -1.57 -4.05 -4.30
N VAL A 206 -0.54 -4.60 -3.66
CA VAL A 206 0.81 -4.10 -3.87
C VAL A 206 1.39 -4.53 -5.23
N GLY A 207 0.90 -5.63 -5.79
CA GLY A 207 1.27 -6.14 -7.11
C GLY A 207 2.78 -6.23 -7.31
N TYR A 208 3.25 -5.91 -8.51
CA TYR A 208 4.68 -5.89 -8.85
C TYR A 208 5.48 -4.79 -8.13
N LEU A 209 4.81 -3.80 -7.54
CA LEU A 209 5.45 -2.74 -6.75
C LEU A 209 6.00 -3.30 -5.44
N GLY A 210 5.38 -4.37 -4.91
CA GLY A 210 5.85 -5.13 -3.77
C GLY A 210 5.56 -4.49 -2.41
N ALA A 211 6.06 -5.16 -1.38
CA ALA A 211 6.01 -4.73 0.01
C ALA A 211 7.36 -5.02 0.69
N ARG A 212 7.63 -4.33 1.81
CA ARG A 212 8.86 -4.54 2.59
C ARG A 212 8.85 -5.87 3.30
N ALA A 213 7.73 -6.23 3.93
CA ALA A 213 7.58 -7.47 4.68
C ALA A 213 6.12 -7.76 4.99
N ILE A 214 5.84 -9.02 5.37
CA ILE A 214 4.62 -9.42 6.08
C ILE A 214 4.94 -9.45 7.58
N LEU A 215 4.23 -8.64 8.36
CA LEU A 215 4.32 -8.63 9.83
C LEU A 215 3.31 -9.62 10.38
N TRP A 216 3.79 -10.68 11.01
CA TRP A 216 2.97 -11.74 11.55
C TRP A 216 2.84 -11.64 13.07
N HIS A 217 1.60 -11.58 13.57
CA HIS A 217 1.32 -11.63 15.01
C HIS A 217 0.16 -12.59 15.29
N GLN A 218 0.50 -13.84 15.64
CA GLN A 218 -0.45 -14.94 15.86
C GLN A 218 0.20 -16.01 16.76
N GLY A 219 -0.57 -16.88 17.40
CA GLY A 219 -0.11 -18.02 18.18
C GLY A 219 -0.92 -18.28 19.46
N GLU A 220 -1.68 -17.29 19.94
CA GLU A 220 -2.43 -17.40 21.20
C GLU A 220 -3.54 -18.47 21.10
N SER A 221 -4.24 -18.55 19.94
CA SER A 221 -5.26 -19.58 19.71
C SER A 221 -4.66 -20.97 19.54
N ASP A 222 -3.49 -21.08 18.97
CA ASP A 222 -2.74 -22.34 18.81
C ASP A 222 -2.28 -22.86 20.18
N LEU A 223 -1.69 -21.97 21.01
CA LEU A 223 -1.32 -22.30 22.38
C LEU A 223 -2.53 -22.82 23.19
N ALA A 224 -3.66 -22.11 23.10
CA ALA A 224 -4.89 -22.50 23.80
C ALA A 224 -5.47 -23.83 23.30
N SER A 225 -5.21 -24.21 22.05
CA SER A 225 -5.66 -25.47 21.42
C SER A 225 -4.69 -26.62 21.61
N GLY A 226 -3.50 -26.39 22.18
CA GLY A 226 -2.46 -27.39 22.36
C GLY A 226 -1.68 -27.74 21.08
N THR A 227 -1.65 -26.85 20.08
CA THR A 227 -0.78 -26.99 18.91
C THR A 227 0.68 -27.08 19.38
N THR A 228 1.41 -28.10 18.94
CA THR A 228 2.81 -28.22 19.34
C THR A 228 3.69 -27.15 18.67
N THR A 229 4.85 -26.88 19.26
CA THR A 229 5.81 -25.91 18.66
C THR A 229 6.26 -26.37 17.27
N GLU A 230 6.47 -27.67 17.09
CA GLU A 230 6.90 -28.28 15.84
C GLU A 230 5.81 -28.14 14.76
N ASP A 231 4.55 -28.43 15.09
CA ASP A 231 3.42 -28.31 14.16
C ASP A 231 3.19 -26.84 13.79
N TYR A 232 3.24 -25.94 14.79
CA TYR A 232 3.11 -24.49 14.55
C TYR A 232 4.21 -23.99 13.60
N ALA A 233 5.46 -24.34 13.86
CA ALA A 233 6.59 -23.92 13.03
C ALA A 233 6.48 -24.45 11.59
N SER A 234 6.03 -25.72 11.43
CA SER A 234 5.79 -26.31 10.11
C SER A 234 4.72 -25.53 9.34
N MET A 235 3.54 -25.32 9.96
CA MET A 235 2.42 -24.62 9.33
C MET A 235 2.78 -23.14 9.03
N LEU A 236 3.45 -22.45 9.94
CA LEU A 236 3.90 -21.08 9.68
C LEU A 236 4.88 -21.01 8.50
N ASN A 237 5.79 -21.98 8.39
CA ASN A 237 6.68 -22.06 7.24
C ASN A 237 5.90 -22.26 5.93
N GLU A 238 4.82 -23.03 5.93
CA GLU A 238 3.95 -23.18 4.75
C GLU A 238 3.25 -21.85 4.38
N VAL A 239 2.76 -21.07 5.37
CA VAL A 239 2.22 -19.73 5.13
C VAL A 239 3.27 -18.80 4.52
N ILE A 240 4.51 -18.81 5.04
CA ILE A 240 5.64 -18.01 4.52
C ILE A 240 5.95 -18.41 3.07
N MET A 241 6.12 -19.71 2.82
CA MET A 241 6.45 -20.19 1.47
C MET A 241 5.31 -19.96 0.49
N GLY A 242 4.06 -20.18 0.90
CA GLY A 242 2.89 -19.90 0.10
C GLY A 242 2.79 -18.42 -0.29
N SER A 243 3.07 -17.52 0.66
CA SER A 243 3.09 -16.08 0.39
C SER A 243 4.16 -15.69 -0.63
N ARG A 244 5.37 -16.25 -0.54
CA ARG A 244 6.47 -16.05 -1.50
C ARG A 244 6.16 -16.59 -2.89
N ILE A 245 5.58 -17.79 -2.94
CA ILE A 245 5.16 -18.40 -4.22
C ILE A 245 4.09 -17.55 -4.89
N TYR A 246 3.07 -17.11 -4.14
CA TYR A 246 1.99 -16.28 -4.68
C TYR A 246 2.51 -14.91 -5.14
N ALA A 247 3.31 -14.27 -4.33
CA ALA A 247 3.91 -12.97 -4.64
C ALA A 247 4.89 -13.02 -5.82
N ASN A 248 5.51 -14.19 -6.06
CA ASN A 248 6.60 -14.40 -7.02
C ASN A 248 7.88 -13.59 -6.69
N TRP A 249 8.12 -13.34 -5.40
CA TRP A 249 9.40 -12.82 -4.85
C TRP A 249 9.59 -13.27 -3.40
N ASP A 250 10.82 -13.19 -2.90
CA ASP A 250 11.18 -13.55 -1.51
C ASP A 250 10.77 -12.45 -0.52
N ILE A 251 9.43 -12.28 -0.32
CA ILE A 251 8.93 -11.34 0.69
C ILE A 251 9.35 -11.82 2.10
N PRO A 252 9.97 -10.94 2.91
CA PRO A 252 10.31 -11.25 4.30
C PRO A 252 9.09 -11.42 5.19
#